data_a69c2b21040a1a984c40825815a0b017
#
_entry.id   a69c2b21040a1a984c40825815a0b017
#
_cell.length_a   1.000
_cell.length_b   1.000
_cell.length_c   1.000
_cell.angle_alpha   90.00
_cell.angle_beta   90.00
_cell.angle_gamma   90.00
#
_symmetry.space_group_name_H-M   'P 1'
#
loop_
_entity.id
_entity.type
_entity.pdbx_description
1 polymer ?
#
loop_
_entity_poly.entity_id
_entity_poly.type
_entity_poly.pdbx_seq_one_letter_code
_entity_poly.pdbx_strand_id
1 'polypeptide(L)' 'MFPNVKAEMARKNITLEMIAKDPRIDCTISTLSLKLNGKYPLKWSEAVAIKENLGSDLPLEVLFEEARE' A
#
# COMPACT_ATOMS: atom_id res chain seq x y z
N MET A 1 7.52 4.47 5.94
CA MET A 1 6.70 3.29 6.24
C MET A 1 5.28 3.73 6.54
N PHE A 2 4.33 2.95 6.07
CA PHE A 2 2.91 3.29 6.21
C PHE A 2 2.24 2.31 7.18
N PRO A 3 2.19 2.62 8.48
CA PRO A 3 1.68 1.68 9.46
C PRO A 3 0.21 1.32 9.27
N ASN A 4 -0.60 2.26 8.78
CA ASN A 4 -2.01 1.97 8.55
C ASN A 4 -2.22 1.01 7.38
N VAL A 5 -1.37 1.07 6.36
CA VAL A 5 -1.42 0.12 5.25
C VAL A 5 -1.11 -1.28 5.76
N LYS A 6 -0.05 -1.42 6.56
CA LYS A 6 0.32 -2.73 7.12
C LYS A 6 -0.77 -3.28 8.03
N ALA A 7 -1.38 -2.43 8.85
CA ALA A 7 -2.45 -2.84 9.75
C ALA A 7 -3.66 -3.35 8.96
N GLU A 8 -4.04 -2.64 7.89
CA GLU A 8 -5.16 -3.05 7.06
C GLU A 8 -4.86 -4.34 6.30
N MET A 9 -3.63 -4.51 5.82
CA MET A 9 -3.23 -5.76 5.17
C MET A 9 -3.35 -6.94 6.12
N ALA A 10 -2.86 -6.80 7.34
CA ALA A 10 -2.93 -7.84 8.34
C ALA A 10 -4.37 -8.16 8.72
N ARG A 11 -5.17 -7.12 8.94
CA ARG A 11 -6.56 -7.28 9.36
C ARG A 11 -7.42 -7.95 8.30
N LYS A 12 -7.13 -7.70 7.02
CA LYS A 12 -7.92 -8.22 5.90
C LYS A 12 -7.27 -9.40 5.20
N ASN A 13 -6.14 -9.88 5.71
CA ASN A 13 -5.40 -10.99 5.13
C ASN A 13 -4.98 -10.74 3.68
N ILE A 14 -4.60 -9.51 3.37
CA ILE A 14 -4.13 -9.11 2.05
C ILE A 14 -2.61 -9.12 2.03
N THR A 15 -2.02 -9.75 1.02
CA THR A 15 -0.57 -9.81 0.87
C THR A 15 -0.09 -8.86 -0.23
N LEU A 16 1.21 -8.57 -0.23
CA LEU A 16 1.81 -7.77 -1.30
C LEU A 16 1.63 -8.43 -2.67
N GLU A 17 1.70 -9.75 -2.71
CA GLU A 17 1.49 -10.50 -3.95
C GLU A 17 0.11 -10.24 -4.52
N MET A 18 -0.91 -10.22 -3.67
CA MET A 18 -2.27 -9.94 -4.10
C MET A 18 -2.40 -8.52 -4.66
N ILE A 19 -1.78 -7.55 -4.01
CA ILE A 19 -1.80 -6.16 -4.47
C ILE A 19 -1.03 -6.03 -5.79
N ALA A 20 0.11 -6.69 -5.90
CA ALA A 20 0.95 -6.62 -7.10
C ALA A 20 0.28 -7.19 -8.36
N LYS A 21 -0.78 -7.98 -8.21
CA LYS A 21 -1.55 -8.50 -9.34
C LYS A 21 -2.45 -7.45 -9.99
N ASP A 22 -2.68 -6.33 -9.32
CA ASP A 22 -3.49 -5.25 -9.88
C ASP A 22 -2.75 -4.63 -11.07
N PRO A 23 -3.41 -4.51 -12.24
CA PRO A 23 -2.74 -3.95 -13.43
C PRO A 23 -2.29 -2.51 -13.27
N ARG A 24 -2.82 -1.78 -12.30
CA ARG A 24 -2.38 -0.43 -11.99
C ARG A 24 -1.06 -0.40 -11.20
N ILE A 25 -0.67 -1.54 -10.64
CA ILE A 25 0.59 -1.68 -9.93
C ILE A 25 1.63 -2.18 -10.93
N ASP A 26 2.49 -1.29 -11.38
CA ASP A 26 3.48 -1.57 -12.41
C ASP A 26 4.87 -1.76 -11.81
N CYS A 27 4.95 -2.70 -10.88
CA CYS A 27 6.22 -3.01 -10.24
C CYS A 27 6.18 -4.42 -9.64
N THR A 28 7.37 -4.94 -9.33
CA THR A 28 7.49 -6.24 -8.69
C THR A 28 7.11 -6.15 -7.22
N ILE A 29 6.91 -7.31 -6.59
CA ILE A 29 6.63 -7.39 -5.16
C ILE A 29 7.75 -6.74 -4.35
N SER A 30 9.00 -6.98 -4.73
CA SER A 30 10.15 -6.39 -4.05
C SER A 30 10.13 -4.86 -4.12
N THR A 31 9.85 -4.30 -5.29
CA THR A 31 9.75 -2.86 -5.48
C THR A 31 8.57 -2.28 -4.70
N LEU A 32 7.43 -2.97 -4.74
CA LEU A 32 6.25 -2.54 -3.99
C LEU A 32 6.55 -2.49 -2.49
N SER A 33 7.24 -3.50 -1.98
CA SER A 33 7.66 -3.53 -0.58
C SER A 33 8.54 -2.33 -0.23
N LEU A 34 9.49 -1.99 -1.12
CA LEU A 34 10.37 -0.84 -0.91
C LEU A 34 9.57 0.47 -0.92
N LYS A 35 8.59 0.59 -1.81
CA LYS A 35 7.72 1.78 -1.83
C LYS A 35 6.92 1.91 -0.54
N LEU A 36 6.38 0.82 -0.03
CA LEU A 36 5.62 0.83 1.21
C LEU A 36 6.49 1.07 2.44
N ASN A 37 7.78 0.81 2.34
CA ASN A 37 8.74 1.12 3.40
C ASN A 37 9.34 2.52 3.29
N GLY A 38 8.91 3.30 2.30
CA GLY A 38 9.38 4.66 2.12
C GLY A 38 10.70 4.80 1.40
N LYS A 39 11.21 3.72 0.79
CA LYS A 39 12.49 3.76 0.06
C LYS A 39 12.36 4.37 -1.33
N TYR A 40 11.19 4.23 -1.95
CA TYR A 40 10.90 4.82 -3.26
C TYR A 40 9.58 5.57 -3.21
N PRO A 41 9.42 6.61 -4.04
CA PRO A 41 8.17 7.37 -4.06
C PRO A 41 7.01 6.50 -4.56
N LEU A 42 5.87 6.65 -3.93
CA LEU A 42 4.63 5.96 -4.30
C LEU A 42 3.81 6.88 -5.18
N LYS A 43 3.39 6.39 -6.34
CA LYS A 43 2.55 7.17 -7.25
C LYS A 43 1.12 7.22 -6.75
N TRP A 44 0.41 8.30 -7.11
CA TRP A 44 -0.99 8.44 -6.72
C TRP A 44 -1.84 7.26 -7.20
N SER A 45 -1.66 6.83 -8.46
CA SER A 45 -2.40 5.70 -9.00
C SER A 45 -2.14 4.42 -8.23
N GLU A 46 -0.90 4.23 -7.77
CA GLU A 46 -0.55 3.08 -6.96
C GLU A 46 -1.22 3.15 -5.58
N ALA A 47 -1.24 4.33 -4.98
CA ALA A 47 -1.91 4.53 -3.69
C ALA A 47 -3.40 4.21 -3.78
N VAL A 48 -4.06 4.69 -4.82
CA VAL A 48 -5.47 4.41 -5.05
C VAL A 48 -5.70 2.91 -5.26
N ALA A 49 -4.85 2.26 -6.05
CA ALA A 49 -4.95 0.83 -6.28
C ALA A 49 -4.80 0.02 -4.99
N ILE A 50 -3.84 0.39 -4.17
CA ILE A 50 -3.63 -0.28 -2.87
C ILE A 50 -4.85 -0.12 -1.99
N LYS A 51 -5.39 1.09 -1.89
CA LYS A 51 -6.59 1.35 -1.09
C LYS A 51 -7.76 0.48 -1.56
N GLU A 52 -7.98 0.41 -2.86
CA GLU A 52 -9.06 -0.39 -3.42
C GLU A 52 -8.85 -1.88 -3.20
N ASN A 53 -7.62 -2.37 -3.32
CA ASN A 53 -7.31 -3.77 -3.04
C ASN A 53 -7.54 -4.11 -1.57
N LEU A 54 -7.26 -3.19 -0.67
CA LEU A 54 -7.50 -3.39 0.75
C LEU A 54 -8.97 -3.27 1.12
N GLY A 55 -9.77 -2.62 0.28
CA GLY A 55 -11.16 -2.34 0.61
C GLY A 55 -11.27 -1.49 1.87
N SER A 56 -10.30 -0.62 2.10
CA SER A 56 -10.24 0.17 3.31
C SER A 56 -11.22 1.34 3.27
N ASP A 57 -11.84 1.61 4.42
CA ASP A 57 -12.73 2.76 4.60
C ASP A 57 -11.94 4.02 4.95
N LEU A 58 -10.64 3.88 5.23
CA LEU A 58 -9.81 5.02 5.59
C LEU A 58 -9.55 5.89 4.35
N PRO A 59 -9.60 7.23 4.49
CA PRO A 59 -9.18 8.10 3.39
C PRO A 59 -7.71 7.92 3.09
N LEU A 60 -7.29 8.23 1.86
CA LEU A 60 -5.91 8.07 1.44
C LEU A 60 -4.92 8.80 2.36
N GLU A 61 -5.29 9.98 2.83
CA GLU A 61 -4.46 10.78 3.74
C GLU A 61 -4.14 10.03 5.03
N VAL A 62 -5.12 9.31 5.56
CA VAL A 62 -4.95 8.54 6.79
C VAL A 62 -4.26 7.21 6.50
N LEU A 63 -4.69 6.54 5.43
CA LEU A 63 -4.14 5.23 5.06
C LEU A 63 -2.64 5.31 4.79
N PHE A 64 -2.20 6.36 4.11
CA PHE A 64 -0.80 6.55 3.75
C PHE A 64 -0.08 7.56 4.66
N GLU A 65 -0.57 7.74 5.86
CA GLU A 65 0.13 8.52 6.87
C GLU A 65 1.41 7.81 7.27
N GLU A 66 2.53 8.52 7.16
CA GLU A 66 3.82 7.94 7.51
C GLU A 66 4.03 7.91 9.01
N ALA A 67 4.70 6.85 9.48
CA ALA A 67 5.08 6.75 10.88
C ALA A 67 6.05 7.88 11.23
N ARG A 68 5.80 8.54 12.33
CA ARG A 68 6.69 9.55 12.89
C ARG A 68 7.37 9.00 14.13
N GLU A 69 8.64 9.22 14.22
CA GLU A 69 9.38 8.84 15.41
C GLU A 69 9.39 9.97 16.43
#